data_ffb038fa2b8fcefd1aba0b39bdefd4d0
#
_entry.id   ffb038fa2b8fcefd1aba0b39bdefd4d0
#
_cell.length_a   1.000
_cell.length_b   1.000
_cell.length_c   1.000
_cell.angle_alpha   90.00
_cell.angle_beta   90.00
_cell.angle_gamma   90.00
#
_symmetry.space_group_name_H-M   'P 1'
#
loop_
_entity.id
_entity.type
_entity.pdbx_description
1 polymer ?
#
loop_
_entity_poly.entity_id
_entity_poly.type
_entity_poly.pdbx_seq_one_letter_code
_entity_poly.pdbx_strand_id
1 'polypeptide(L)'
;MSLELKHEALGLLESGESIAAVSKRLHISSGELRTWVLVYAKEGEKGLAAYPKNICTDEIRRKIVCRYGKERVPLHTLSARYSVPYSSVVRCISTYKRKGDAGVEGVVIDFMDLVRAGDKMEEELTKAELKHQLKEALNENEYLKAENAYLKKLKA
;
A
#
# COMPACT_ATOMS: atom_id res chain seq x y z
N MET A 1 -13.18 11.22 9.76
CA MET A 1 -12.70 12.25 8.80
C MET A 1 -13.60 12.16 7.58
N SER A 2 -14.21 13.28 7.16
CA SER A 2 -15.21 13.29 6.09
C SER A 2 -14.56 13.04 4.72
N LEU A 3 -15.32 12.52 3.77
CA LEU A 3 -14.88 12.33 2.39
C LEU A 3 -14.62 13.68 1.69
N GLU A 4 -15.44 14.67 2.00
CA GLU A 4 -15.30 16.04 1.49
C GLU A 4 -13.92 16.64 1.80
N LEU A 5 -13.45 16.49 3.04
CA LEU A 5 -12.12 16.95 3.45
C LEU A 5 -10.99 16.25 2.68
N LYS A 6 -11.16 14.97 2.36
CA LYS A 6 -10.19 14.23 1.55
C LYS A 6 -10.15 14.75 0.11
N HIS A 7 -11.32 15.03 -0.48
CA HIS A 7 -11.41 15.61 -1.83
C HIS A 7 -10.84 17.03 -1.86
N GLU A 8 -11.15 17.87 -0.87
CA GLU A 8 -10.56 19.20 -0.77
C GLU A 8 -9.04 19.14 -0.71
N ALA A 9 -8.49 18.25 0.13
CA ALA A 9 -7.05 18.09 0.27
C ALA A 9 -6.39 17.63 -1.04
N LEU A 10 -6.99 16.67 -1.76
CA LEU A 10 -6.47 16.21 -3.05
C LEU A 10 -6.59 17.29 -4.13
N GLY A 11 -7.70 18.03 -4.19
CA GLY A 11 -7.88 19.13 -5.13
C GLY A 11 -6.83 20.24 -4.94
N LEU A 12 -6.47 20.57 -3.69
CA LEU A 12 -5.39 21.51 -3.41
C LEU A 12 -4.01 21.00 -3.87
N LEU A 13 -3.75 19.70 -3.71
CA LEU A 13 -2.51 19.09 -4.19
C LEU A 13 -2.46 19.04 -5.73
N GLU A 14 -3.58 18.78 -6.40
CA GLU A 14 -3.69 18.79 -7.86
C GLU A 14 -3.52 20.21 -8.43
N SER A 15 -3.95 21.24 -7.70
CA SER A 15 -3.70 22.64 -8.07
C SER A 15 -2.24 23.09 -7.90
N GLY A 16 -1.36 22.20 -7.41
CA GLY A 16 0.08 22.44 -7.28
C GLY A 16 0.52 22.89 -5.87
N GLU A 17 -0.37 22.92 -4.88
CA GLU A 17 0.03 23.19 -3.51
C GLU A 17 0.90 22.06 -2.95
N SER A 18 1.91 22.41 -2.15
CA SER A 18 2.77 21.40 -1.53
C SER A 18 2.04 20.66 -0.40
N ILE A 19 2.43 19.41 -0.14
CA ILE A 19 1.89 18.61 0.99
C ILE A 19 2.05 19.37 2.33
N ALA A 20 3.14 20.10 2.51
CA ALA A 20 3.37 20.89 3.71
C ALA A 20 2.39 22.07 3.85
N ALA A 21 2.06 22.75 2.75
CA ALA A 21 1.10 23.84 2.72
C ALA A 21 -0.32 23.35 3.03
N VAL A 22 -0.76 22.29 2.33
CA VAL A 22 -2.09 21.67 2.53
C VAL A 22 -2.22 21.10 3.96
N SER A 23 -1.17 20.43 4.47
CA SER A 23 -1.11 19.91 5.84
C SER A 23 -1.36 21.02 6.87
N LYS A 24 -0.69 22.15 6.70
CA LYS A 24 -0.82 23.32 7.60
C LYS A 24 -2.21 23.97 7.47
N ARG A 25 -2.71 24.13 6.26
CA ARG A 25 -3.99 24.78 5.95
C ARG A 25 -5.19 23.99 6.49
N LEU A 26 -5.20 22.69 6.29
CA LEU A 26 -6.30 21.80 6.69
C LEU A 26 -6.11 21.15 8.06
N HIS A 27 -5.01 21.45 8.76
CA HIS A 27 -4.64 20.84 10.03
C HIS A 27 -4.59 19.30 10.00
N ILE A 28 -4.13 18.74 8.88
CA ILE A 28 -3.97 17.30 8.65
C ILE A 28 -2.50 16.95 8.67
N SER A 29 -2.13 15.81 9.24
CA SER A 29 -0.72 15.40 9.23
C SER A 29 -0.24 15.12 7.79
N SER A 30 1.00 15.49 7.48
CA SER A 30 1.62 15.22 6.17
C SER A 30 1.64 13.72 5.84
N GLY A 31 1.74 12.85 6.86
CA GLY A 31 1.69 11.40 6.70
C GLY A 31 0.30 10.89 6.30
N GLU A 32 -0.75 11.46 6.87
CA GLU A 32 -2.14 11.17 6.49
C GLU A 32 -2.40 11.59 5.03
N LEU A 33 -2.00 12.83 4.65
CA LEU A 33 -2.13 13.31 3.28
C LEU A 33 -1.43 12.41 2.28
N ARG A 34 -0.17 12.03 2.55
CA ARG A 34 0.56 11.09 1.70
C ARG A 34 -0.14 9.73 1.59
N THR A 35 -0.75 9.27 2.68
CA THR A 35 -1.53 8.03 2.65
C THR A 35 -2.74 8.16 1.72
N TRP A 36 -3.47 9.28 1.78
CA TRP A 36 -4.63 9.50 0.89
C TRP A 36 -4.23 9.57 -0.58
N VAL A 37 -3.14 10.24 -0.88
CA VAL A 37 -2.58 10.28 -2.25
C VAL A 37 -2.29 8.86 -2.75
N LEU A 38 -1.65 8.02 -1.94
CA LEU A 38 -1.35 6.64 -2.32
C LEU A 38 -2.60 5.78 -2.49
N VAL A 39 -3.59 5.92 -1.59
CA VAL A 39 -4.86 5.19 -1.68
C VAL A 39 -5.63 5.63 -2.92
N TYR A 40 -5.69 6.92 -3.19
CA TYR A 40 -6.35 7.47 -4.37
C TYR A 40 -5.68 7.04 -5.67
N ALA A 41 -4.35 7.08 -5.73
CA ALA A 41 -3.59 6.63 -6.89
C ALA A 41 -3.78 5.13 -7.20
N LYS A 42 -3.97 4.30 -6.16
CA LYS A 42 -4.12 2.85 -6.29
C LYS A 42 -5.56 2.40 -6.57
N GLU A 43 -6.52 2.95 -5.83
CA GLU A 43 -7.89 2.45 -5.76
C GLU A 43 -8.93 3.50 -6.21
N GLY A 44 -8.47 4.70 -6.58
CA GLY A 44 -9.33 5.81 -6.99
C GLY A 44 -10.23 6.33 -5.87
N GLU A 45 -11.32 6.97 -6.27
CA GLU A 45 -12.29 7.58 -5.37
C GLU A 45 -12.95 6.57 -4.42
N LYS A 46 -13.28 5.38 -4.93
CA LYS A 46 -13.88 4.29 -4.13
C LYS A 46 -12.95 3.84 -3.00
N GLY A 47 -11.66 3.74 -3.28
CA GLY A 47 -10.64 3.42 -2.28
C GLY A 47 -10.52 4.50 -1.22
N LEU A 48 -10.49 5.76 -1.65
CA LEU A 48 -10.41 6.91 -0.76
C LEU A 48 -11.63 7.03 0.16
N ALA A 49 -12.83 6.83 -0.40
CA ALA A 49 -14.08 6.83 0.36
C ALA A 49 -14.12 5.73 1.43
N ALA A 50 -13.62 4.54 1.08
CA ALA A 50 -13.60 3.39 1.97
C ALA A 50 -12.44 3.42 3.00
N TYR A 51 -11.41 4.24 2.78
CA TYR A 51 -10.26 4.31 3.68
C TYR A 51 -10.59 5.07 4.99
N PRO A 52 -10.19 4.57 6.17
CA PRO A 52 -9.56 3.27 6.42
C PRO A 52 -10.59 2.13 6.43
N LYS A 53 -10.25 1.00 5.78
CA LYS A 53 -11.12 -0.20 5.73
C LYS A 53 -10.95 -1.10 6.95
N ASN A 54 -9.73 -1.14 7.50
CA ASN A 54 -9.34 -2.11 8.52
C ASN A 54 -9.09 -1.45 9.88
N ILE A 55 -9.42 -2.18 10.93
CA ILE A 55 -8.98 -1.88 12.28
C ILE A 55 -7.57 -2.46 12.45
N CYS A 56 -6.70 -1.73 13.16
CA CYS A 56 -5.33 -2.18 13.40
C CYS A 56 -5.32 -3.31 14.44
N THR A 57 -5.59 -4.54 14.01
CA THR A 57 -5.53 -5.75 14.82
C THR A 57 -4.08 -6.09 15.22
N ASP A 58 -3.89 -7.00 16.18
CA ASP A 58 -2.54 -7.42 16.60
C ASP A 58 -1.78 -8.11 15.46
N GLU A 59 -2.46 -8.84 14.60
CA GLU A 59 -1.87 -9.42 13.40
C GLU A 59 -1.33 -8.34 12.44
N ILE A 60 -2.15 -7.32 12.16
CA ILE A 60 -1.74 -6.20 11.31
C ILE A 60 -0.59 -5.42 11.97
N ARG A 61 -0.60 -5.22 13.30
CA ARG A 61 0.51 -4.58 14.03
C ARG A 61 1.83 -5.31 13.84
N ARG A 62 1.82 -6.65 13.94
CA ARG A 62 3.03 -7.47 13.73
C ARG A 62 3.56 -7.32 12.31
N LYS A 63 2.68 -7.41 11.30
CA LYS A 63 3.05 -7.20 9.89
C LYS A 63 3.67 -5.81 9.67
N ILE A 64 3.09 -4.77 10.25
CA ILE A 64 3.59 -3.39 10.18
C ILE A 64 4.99 -3.28 10.79
N VAL A 65 5.17 -3.80 12.01
CA VAL A 65 6.46 -3.75 12.73
C VAL A 65 7.54 -4.51 11.96
N CYS A 66 7.22 -5.72 11.49
CA CYS A 66 8.14 -6.54 10.72
C CYS A 66 8.64 -5.82 9.46
N ARG A 67 7.73 -5.26 8.64
CA ARG A 67 8.12 -4.53 7.44
C ARG A 67 8.87 -3.24 7.71
N TYR A 68 8.46 -2.52 8.74
CA TYR A 68 9.19 -1.33 9.16
C TYR A 68 10.62 -1.66 9.58
N GLY A 69 10.82 -2.74 10.35
CA GLY A 69 12.14 -3.18 10.82
C GLY A 69 13.05 -3.69 9.71
N LYS A 70 12.52 -4.54 8.83
CA LYS A 70 13.30 -5.18 7.76
C LYS A 70 13.53 -4.27 6.55
N GLU A 71 12.46 -3.67 6.04
CA GLU A 71 12.46 -3.00 4.74
C GLU A 71 12.52 -1.48 4.84
N ARG A 72 12.43 -0.93 6.06
CA ARG A 72 12.37 0.51 6.31
C ARG A 72 11.26 1.24 5.53
N VAL A 73 10.16 0.54 5.28
CA VAL A 73 9.02 1.07 4.53
C VAL A 73 8.45 2.32 5.24
N PRO A 74 8.18 3.41 4.52
CA PRO A 74 7.59 4.62 5.11
C PRO A 74 6.22 4.34 5.74
N LEU A 75 5.91 5.02 6.87
CA LEU A 75 4.69 4.77 7.65
C LEU A 75 3.40 5.02 6.85
N HIS A 76 3.39 6.03 5.98
CA HIS A 76 2.24 6.31 5.12
C HIS A 76 1.99 5.21 4.08
N THR A 77 3.06 4.58 3.59
CA THR A 77 2.95 3.42 2.68
C THR A 77 2.38 2.21 3.41
N LEU A 78 2.81 1.94 4.65
CA LEU A 78 2.23 0.88 5.49
C LEU A 78 0.76 1.14 5.79
N SER A 79 0.39 2.38 6.08
CA SER A 79 -0.99 2.79 6.32
C SER A 79 -1.89 2.54 5.09
N ALA A 80 -1.44 2.95 3.90
CA ALA A 80 -2.15 2.70 2.65
C ALA A 80 -2.24 1.19 2.33
N ARG A 81 -1.14 0.44 2.51
CA ARG A 81 -1.05 -0.99 2.19
C ARG A 81 -2.01 -1.84 3.02
N TYR A 82 -2.06 -1.59 4.33
CA TYR A 82 -2.93 -2.34 5.25
C TYR A 82 -4.31 -1.69 5.43
N SER A 83 -4.56 -0.56 4.78
CA SER A 83 -5.80 0.23 4.88
C SER A 83 -6.22 0.51 6.33
N VAL A 84 -5.25 0.86 7.17
CA VAL A 84 -5.43 1.24 8.58
C VAL A 84 -5.15 2.73 8.77
N PRO A 85 -5.74 3.39 9.80
CA PRO A 85 -5.47 4.79 10.06
C PRO A 85 -3.98 5.07 10.25
N TYR A 86 -3.47 6.13 9.64
CA TYR A 86 -2.05 6.52 9.77
C TYR A 86 -1.62 6.69 11.24
N SER A 87 -2.48 7.29 12.06
CA SER A 87 -2.25 7.45 13.51
C SER A 87 -2.03 6.11 14.23
N SER A 88 -2.73 5.05 13.80
CA SER A 88 -2.58 3.70 14.35
C SER A 88 -1.21 3.12 14.00
N VAL A 89 -0.73 3.34 12.77
CA VAL A 89 0.62 2.92 12.34
C VAL A 89 1.70 3.65 13.15
N VAL A 90 1.57 4.98 13.30
CA VAL A 90 2.49 5.79 14.12
C VAL A 90 2.56 5.27 15.55
N ARG A 91 1.38 5.02 16.17
CA ARG A 91 1.32 4.49 17.55
C ARG A 91 1.98 3.12 17.65
N CYS A 92 1.72 2.24 16.69
CA CYS A 92 2.31 0.90 16.65
C CYS A 92 3.84 0.96 16.62
N ILE A 93 4.42 1.75 15.71
CA ILE A 93 5.88 1.89 15.59
C ILE A 93 6.49 2.61 16.80
N SER A 94 5.81 3.64 17.34
CA SER A 94 6.29 4.33 18.55
C SER A 94 6.32 3.39 19.76
N THR A 95 5.32 2.50 19.89
CA THR A 95 5.27 1.50 20.95
C THR A 95 6.37 0.47 20.80
N TYR A 96 6.60 -0.01 19.57
CA TYR A 96 7.69 -0.92 19.26
C TYR A 96 9.07 -0.30 19.58
N LYS A 97 9.31 0.93 19.15
CA LYS A 97 10.58 1.64 19.44
C LYS A 97 10.85 1.80 20.94
N ARG A 98 9.79 1.99 21.75
CA ARG A 98 9.90 2.21 23.19
C ARG A 98 10.06 0.91 23.98
N LYS A 99 9.35 -0.15 23.59
CA LYS A 99 9.25 -1.40 24.36
C LYS A 99 9.96 -2.59 23.71
N GLY A 100 10.50 -2.41 22.50
CA GLY A 100 11.04 -3.53 21.71
C GLY A 100 9.94 -4.56 21.40
N ASP A 101 10.33 -5.81 21.26
CA ASP A 101 9.40 -6.90 20.97
C ASP A 101 8.33 -7.11 22.05
N ALA A 102 8.63 -6.79 23.32
CA ALA A 102 7.66 -6.79 24.42
C ALA A 102 6.48 -5.82 24.21
N GLY A 103 6.62 -4.81 23.36
CA GLY A 103 5.55 -3.88 23.02
C GLY A 103 4.50 -4.44 22.04
N VAL A 104 4.74 -5.63 21.52
CA VAL A 104 3.85 -6.36 20.61
C VAL A 104 3.25 -7.58 21.30
N GLU A 105 3.54 -7.78 22.59
CA GLU A 105 3.08 -8.93 23.37
C GLU A 105 1.58 -8.98 23.57
N GLY A 106 1.03 -10.06 23.16
CA GLY A 106 -0.28 -10.64 23.45
C GLY A 106 -0.40 -12.07 22.92
N VAL A 107 0.53 -12.55 22.12
CA VAL A 107 0.57 -13.95 21.67
C VAL A 107 2.01 -14.37 21.46
N VAL A 108 2.49 -15.24 22.31
CA VAL A 108 3.72 -16.02 22.12
C VAL A 108 3.44 -17.04 20.99
N ILE A 109 3.56 -16.57 19.78
CA ILE A 109 3.83 -17.42 18.62
C ILE A 109 5.18 -16.94 18.13
N ASP A 110 6.09 -17.87 17.93
CA ASP A 110 7.45 -17.60 17.53
C ASP A 110 7.46 -16.60 16.38
N PHE A 111 7.94 -15.37 16.66
CA PHE A 111 8.01 -14.26 15.72
C PHE A 111 8.67 -14.67 14.39
N MET A 112 9.63 -15.61 14.48
CA MET A 112 10.34 -16.13 13.31
C MET A 112 9.48 -17.06 12.46
N ASP A 113 8.54 -17.81 13.04
CA ASP A 113 7.63 -18.68 12.29
C ASP A 113 6.51 -17.89 11.60
N LEU A 114 6.04 -16.83 12.23
CA LEU A 114 5.05 -15.91 11.60
C LEU A 114 5.67 -15.09 10.48
N VAL A 115 6.94 -14.70 10.61
CA VAL A 115 7.71 -14.04 9.56
C VAL A 115 7.88 -14.98 8.37
N ARG A 116 8.24 -16.25 8.62
CA ARG A 116 8.38 -17.26 7.55
C ARG A 116 7.06 -17.60 6.87
N ALA A 117 5.96 -17.67 7.62
CA ALA A 117 4.63 -17.92 7.06
C ALA A 117 4.10 -16.72 6.26
N GLY A 118 4.35 -15.48 6.74
CA GLY A 118 4.01 -14.25 6.03
C GLY A 118 4.79 -14.08 4.74
N ASP A 119 6.11 -14.32 4.79
CA ASP A 119 6.99 -14.24 3.62
C ASP A 119 6.62 -15.28 2.57
N LYS A 120 6.27 -16.52 2.96
CA LYS A 120 5.83 -17.57 2.02
C LYS A 120 4.49 -17.24 1.34
N MET A 121 3.51 -16.76 2.08
CA MET A 121 2.21 -16.39 1.50
C MET A 121 2.31 -15.19 0.55
N GLU A 122 3.19 -14.25 0.83
CA GLU A 122 3.40 -13.08 -0.01
C GLU A 122 4.24 -13.42 -1.25
N GLU A 123 5.19 -14.34 -1.12
CA GLU A 123 5.97 -14.88 -2.23
C GLU A 123 5.09 -15.71 -3.19
N GLU A 124 4.12 -16.46 -2.67
CA GLU A 124 3.15 -17.19 -3.50
C GLU A 124 2.15 -16.27 -4.19
N LEU A 125 1.65 -15.22 -3.52
CA LEU A 125 0.75 -14.22 -4.13
C LEU A 125 1.46 -13.40 -5.22
N THR A 126 2.69 -12.93 -4.97
CA THR A 126 3.51 -12.23 -5.98
C THR A 126 3.85 -13.15 -7.15
N LYS A 127 4.13 -14.42 -6.88
CA LYS A 127 4.43 -15.41 -7.91
C LYS A 127 3.22 -15.76 -8.77
N ALA A 128 2.02 -15.78 -8.18
CA ALA A 128 0.76 -15.98 -8.91
C ALA A 128 0.45 -14.75 -9.80
N GLU A 129 0.66 -13.56 -9.28
CA GLU A 129 0.44 -12.30 -9.99
C GLU A 129 1.43 -12.13 -11.15
N LEU A 130 2.71 -12.43 -10.93
CA LEU A 130 3.74 -12.46 -11.98
C LEU A 130 3.46 -13.52 -13.06
N LYS A 131 2.97 -14.70 -12.68
CA LYS A 131 2.55 -15.72 -13.66
C LYS A 131 1.36 -15.27 -14.49
N HIS A 132 0.42 -14.55 -13.91
CA HIS A 132 -0.72 -13.99 -14.63
C HIS A 132 -0.27 -12.94 -15.64
N GLN A 133 0.55 -11.98 -15.22
CA GLN A 133 1.11 -10.94 -16.08
C GLN A 133 1.98 -11.52 -17.21
N LEU A 134 2.78 -12.54 -16.92
CA LEU A 134 3.57 -13.24 -17.92
C LEU A 134 2.70 -13.92 -18.98
N LYS A 135 1.60 -14.56 -18.55
CA LYS A 135 0.65 -15.20 -19.47
C LYS A 135 -0.06 -14.18 -20.37
N GLU A 136 -0.46 -13.04 -19.83
CA GLU A 136 -1.05 -11.96 -20.60
C GLU A 136 -0.06 -11.39 -21.62
N ALA A 137 1.16 -11.12 -21.21
CA ALA A 137 2.22 -10.62 -22.10
C ALA A 137 2.59 -11.62 -23.19
N LEU A 138 2.57 -12.93 -22.93
CA LEU A 138 2.79 -13.97 -23.94
C LEU A 138 1.64 -14.01 -24.96
N ASN A 139 0.40 -13.93 -24.54
CA ASN A 139 -0.76 -13.90 -25.42
C ASN A 139 -0.73 -12.66 -26.33
N GLU A 140 -0.41 -11.49 -25.77
CA GLU A 140 -0.27 -10.24 -26.55
C GLU A 140 0.86 -10.35 -27.57
N ASN A 141 1.97 -10.95 -27.20
CA ASN A 141 3.10 -11.16 -28.09
C ASN A 141 2.78 -12.11 -29.26
N GLU A 142 1.98 -13.15 -29.00
CA GLU A 142 1.48 -14.06 -30.05
C GLU A 142 0.53 -13.33 -31.00
N TYR A 143 -0.38 -12.52 -30.46
CA TYR A 143 -1.29 -11.70 -31.25
C TYR A 143 -0.50 -10.72 -32.16
N LEU A 144 0.45 -9.98 -31.60
CA LEU A 144 1.28 -9.03 -32.34
C LEU A 144 2.15 -9.73 -33.42
N LYS A 145 2.64 -10.94 -33.16
CA LYS A 145 3.37 -11.73 -34.16
C LYS A 145 2.46 -12.12 -35.33
N ALA A 146 1.23 -12.54 -35.06
CA ALA A 146 0.25 -12.89 -36.10
C ALA A 146 -0.14 -11.66 -36.93
N GLU A 147 -0.38 -10.52 -36.27
CA GLU A 147 -0.66 -9.25 -36.95
C GLU A 147 0.49 -8.78 -37.83
N ASN A 148 1.72 -8.83 -37.34
CA ASN A 148 2.90 -8.50 -38.12
C ASN A 148 3.10 -9.43 -39.33
N ALA A 149 2.82 -10.72 -39.17
CA ALA A 149 2.87 -11.67 -40.27
C ALA A 149 1.82 -11.37 -41.36
N TYR A 150 0.61 -10.97 -40.93
CA TYR A 150 -0.46 -10.54 -41.83
C TYR A 150 -0.10 -9.25 -42.57
N LEU A 151 0.40 -8.24 -41.89
CA LEU A 151 0.82 -6.98 -42.47
C LEU A 151 1.98 -7.13 -43.49
N LYS A 152 2.92 -8.07 -43.21
CA LYS A 152 3.97 -8.40 -44.15
C LYS A 152 3.46 -9.02 -45.46
N LYS A 153 2.40 -9.87 -45.37
CA LYS A 153 1.77 -10.45 -46.57
C LYS A 153 0.96 -9.42 -47.38
N LEU A 154 0.43 -8.39 -46.76
CA LEU A 154 -0.26 -7.30 -47.47
C LEU A 154 0.66 -6.34 -48.21
N LYS A 155 1.95 -6.29 -47.83
CA LYS A 155 2.97 -5.42 -48.45
C LYS A 155 3.82 -6.12 -49.54
N ALA A 156 3.63 -7.41 -49.72
CA ALA A 156 4.27 -8.22 -50.74
C ALA A 156 3.38 -8.40 -51.98
#